data_939e95c253e7817eccb59c7ba5f30b11
#
_entry.id   939e95c253e7817eccb59c7ba5f30b11
#
_cell.length_a   1.000
_cell.length_b   1.000
_cell.length_c   1.000
_cell.angle_alpha   90.00
_cell.angle_beta   90.00
_cell.angle_gamma   90.00
#
_symmetry.space_group_name_H-M   'P 1'
#
loop_
_entity.id
_entity.type
_entity.pdbx_description
1 polymer ?
#
loop_
_entity_poly.entity_id
_entity_poly.type
_entity_poly.pdbx_seq_one_letter_code
_entity_poly.pdbx_strand_id
1 'polypeptide(L)'
;MAQKVTGYIKLQIPAGKATPAPPVGPALGQHGVNIMAFTKEFNERTKNDIGMIIPVVITVYADRSFTFITKTPPAAVLLKKACGLETASGVPNKTKVANITKEQIQQIAEHKMPDLNAGSLEAAMSMSAGTARSMGIVVVD
;
A
#
# COMPACT_ATOMS: atom_id res chain seq x y z
N MET A 1 22.92 -5.10 21.37
CA MET A 1 21.79 -5.12 22.29
C MET A 1 20.50 -4.77 21.53
N ALA A 2 19.42 -5.46 21.86
CA ALA A 2 18.14 -5.14 21.26
C ALA A 2 17.66 -3.76 21.72
N GLN A 3 17.32 -2.89 20.78
CA GLN A 3 16.80 -1.57 21.09
C GLN A 3 15.33 -1.67 21.48
N LYS A 4 14.95 -0.86 22.44
CA LYS A 4 13.56 -0.85 22.91
C LYS A 4 12.69 -0.10 21.90
N VAL A 5 11.63 -0.73 21.42
CA VAL A 5 10.66 -0.13 20.52
C VAL A 5 9.76 0.83 21.32
N THR A 6 9.66 2.07 20.88
CA THR A 6 8.77 3.06 21.50
C THR A 6 7.44 3.18 20.76
N GLY A 7 7.39 2.80 19.48
CA GLY A 7 6.15 2.86 18.74
C GLY A 7 6.30 2.42 17.29
N TYR A 8 5.16 2.28 16.63
CA TYR A 8 5.06 1.96 15.21
C TYR A 8 4.29 3.07 14.50
N ILE A 9 4.73 3.40 13.30
CA ILE A 9 4.04 4.35 12.43
C ILE A 9 3.70 3.63 11.13
N LYS A 10 2.44 3.69 10.73
CA LYS A 10 1.96 3.10 9.49
C LYS A 10 1.49 4.21 8.56
N LEU A 11 2.08 4.27 7.37
CA LEU A 11 1.79 5.31 6.39
C LEU A 11 1.62 4.70 5.00
N GLN A 12 0.90 5.41 4.14
CA GLN A 12 0.83 5.12 2.71
C GLN A 12 1.40 6.33 1.98
N ILE A 13 2.49 6.13 1.26
CA ILE A 13 3.25 7.21 0.61
C ILE A 13 3.44 6.87 -0.86
N PRO A 14 3.22 7.84 -1.78
CA PRO A 14 3.56 7.61 -3.19
C PRO A 14 5.03 7.28 -3.36
N ALA A 15 5.31 6.23 -4.13
CA ALA A 15 6.67 5.75 -4.33
C ALA A 15 7.55 6.84 -4.96
N GLY A 16 8.74 7.03 -4.41
CA GLY A 16 9.70 8.02 -4.88
C GLY A 16 9.33 9.47 -4.62
N LYS A 17 8.22 9.72 -3.92
CA LYS A 17 7.68 11.07 -3.69
C LYS A 17 7.48 11.41 -2.21
N ALA A 18 8.17 10.74 -1.31
CA ALA A 18 8.09 11.09 0.10
C ALA A 18 8.67 12.48 0.34
N THR A 19 7.95 13.31 1.09
CA THR A 19 8.35 14.67 1.43
C THR A 19 8.11 14.93 2.91
N PRO A 20 8.78 15.93 3.51
CA PRO A 20 8.50 16.31 4.90
C PRO A 20 7.11 16.90 5.13
N ALA A 21 6.37 17.17 4.07
CA ALA A 21 5.00 17.69 4.15
C ALA A 21 4.04 16.63 4.73
N PRO A 22 2.86 17.03 5.27
CA PRO A 22 1.87 16.07 5.74
C PRO A 22 1.53 15.03 4.65
N PRO A 23 1.25 13.75 5.03
CA PRO A 23 1.13 13.23 6.40
C PRO A 23 2.45 12.75 7.02
N VAL A 24 3.56 12.76 6.29
CA VAL A 24 4.84 12.17 6.73
C VAL A 24 5.46 12.97 7.87
N GLY A 25 5.57 14.29 7.71
CA GLY A 25 6.20 15.17 8.67
C GLY A 25 5.61 15.07 10.07
N PRO A 26 4.31 15.33 10.25
CA PRO A 26 3.68 15.25 11.56
C PRO A 26 3.76 13.88 12.21
N ALA A 27 3.59 12.81 11.43
CA ALA A 27 3.62 11.44 11.94
C ALA A 27 5.01 11.09 12.50
N LEU A 28 6.06 11.42 11.78
CA LEU A 28 7.44 11.17 12.21
C LEU A 28 7.90 12.16 13.29
N GLY A 29 7.47 13.41 13.20
CA GLY A 29 7.83 14.45 14.15
C GLY A 29 7.37 14.17 15.56
N GLN A 30 6.20 13.57 15.73
CA GLN A 30 5.67 13.19 17.05
C GLN A 30 6.56 12.18 17.76
N HIS A 31 7.29 11.36 17.02
CA HIS A 31 8.19 10.35 17.57
C HIS A 31 9.66 10.80 17.59
N GLY A 32 9.94 12.02 17.15
CA GLY A 32 11.30 12.55 17.12
C GLY A 32 12.22 11.90 16.10
N VAL A 33 11.66 11.30 15.06
CA VAL A 33 12.42 10.63 13.98
C VAL A 33 12.95 11.66 13.00
N ASN A 34 14.14 11.41 12.44
CA ASN A 34 14.71 12.27 11.41
C ASN A 34 13.94 12.09 10.08
N ILE A 35 13.09 13.06 9.77
CA ILE A 35 12.21 13.05 8.61
C ILE A 35 13.00 13.02 7.30
N MET A 36 14.06 13.81 7.22
CA MET A 36 14.88 13.90 5.99
C MET A 36 15.59 12.59 5.68
N ALA A 37 16.12 11.93 6.70
CA ALA A 37 16.77 10.62 6.52
C ALA A 37 15.77 9.58 6.03
N PHE A 38 14.57 9.57 6.61
CA PHE A 38 13.50 8.65 6.20
C PHE A 38 13.07 8.90 4.75
N THR A 39 12.78 10.14 4.38
CA THR A 39 12.31 10.48 3.03
C THR A 39 13.34 10.11 1.97
N LYS A 40 14.61 10.37 2.23
CA LYS A 40 15.69 10.03 1.32
C LYS A 40 15.78 8.52 1.11
N GLU A 41 15.80 7.75 2.19
CA GLU A 41 15.91 6.30 2.13
C GLU A 41 14.68 5.66 1.49
N PHE A 42 13.48 6.13 1.83
CA PHE A 42 12.24 5.66 1.23
C PHE A 42 12.22 5.90 -0.28
N ASN A 43 12.54 7.13 -0.70
CA ASN A 43 12.57 7.47 -2.12
C ASN A 43 13.58 6.61 -2.89
N GLU A 44 14.72 6.32 -2.29
CA GLU A 44 15.74 5.47 -2.89
C GLU A 44 15.26 4.03 -3.08
N ARG A 45 14.61 3.48 -2.05
CA ARG A 45 14.09 2.10 -2.09
C ARG A 45 12.89 1.94 -3.03
N THR A 46 12.11 2.98 -3.24
CA THR A 46 10.88 2.91 -4.03
C THR A 46 11.00 3.54 -5.41
N LYS A 47 12.19 3.94 -5.82
CA LYS A 47 12.43 4.61 -7.11
C LYS A 47 11.94 3.80 -8.32
N ASN A 48 11.95 2.47 -8.21
CA ASN A 48 11.49 1.57 -9.29
C ASN A 48 9.97 1.39 -9.31
N ASP A 49 9.27 1.85 -8.29
CA ASP A 49 7.83 1.67 -8.12
C ASP A 49 7.06 2.99 -8.28
N ILE A 50 7.68 3.98 -8.91
CA ILE A 50 7.08 5.30 -9.12
C ILE A 50 5.71 5.17 -9.79
N GLY A 51 4.72 5.89 -9.26
CA GLY A 51 3.34 5.84 -9.72
C GLY A 51 2.45 4.94 -8.89
N MET A 52 3.00 4.21 -7.91
CA MET A 52 2.23 3.40 -6.96
C MET A 52 2.27 3.99 -5.57
N ILE A 53 1.24 3.70 -4.78
CA ILE A 53 1.22 4.05 -3.36
C ILE A 53 1.79 2.86 -2.59
N ILE A 54 2.83 3.10 -1.81
CA ILE A 54 3.53 2.04 -1.06
C ILE A 54 3.19 2.17 0.42
N PRO A 55 2.58 1.16 1.04
CA PRO A 55 2.42 1.12 2.49
C PRO A 55 3.76 0.91 3.16
N VAL A 56 4.03 1.66 4.20
CA VAL A 56 5.26 1.55 4.97
C VAL A 56 4.93 1.40 6.45
N VAL A 57 5.64 0.51 7.13
CA VAL A 57 5.56 0.35 8.58
C VAL A 57 6.91 0.74 9.16
N ILE A 58 6.92 1.80 9.96
CA ILE A 58 8.13 2.36 10.56
C ILE A 58 8.16 1.94 12.03
N THR A 59 9.25 1.33 12.45
CA THR A 59 9.49 0.99 13.86
C THR A 59 10.40 2.03 14.45
N VAL A 60 9.95 2.71 15.51
CA VAL A 60 10.71 3.75 16.20
C VAL A 60 11.29 3.19 17.50
N TYR A 61 12.56 3.44 17.73
CA TYR A 61 13.29 2.96 18.92
C TYR A 61 13.51 4.08 19.94
N ALA A 62 13.85 3.69 21.17
CA ALA A 62 14.01 4.60 22.30
C ALA A 62 15.12 5.64 22.07
N ASP A 63 16.14 5.33 21.27
CA ASP A 63 17.23 6.24 20.92
C ASP A 63 16.91 7.17 19.75
N ARG A 64 15.64 7.20 19.33
CA ARG A 64 15.13 7.95 18.18
C ARG A 64 15.61 7.44 16.82
N SER A 65 16.25 6.28 16.78
CA SER A 65 16.52 5.59 15.52
C SER A 65 15.24 4.94 15.01
N PHE A 66 15.24 4.59 13.75
CA PHE A 66 14.09 3.94 13.13
C PHE A 66 14.54 2.88 12.13
N THR A 67 13.67 1.90 11.93
CA THR A 67 13.75 1.00 10.78
C THR A 67 12.38 1.00 10.11
N PHE A 68 12.33 0.70 8.82
CA PHE A 68 11.05 0.61 8.14
C PHE A 68 11.06 -0.54 7.14
N ILE A 69 9.87 -1.07 6.90
CA ILE A 69 9.62 -2.06 5.86
C ILE A 69 8.58 -1.51 4.91
N THR A 70 8.77 -1.75 3.63
CA THR A 70 7.78 -1.43 2.60
C THR A 70 7.00 -2.70 2.26
N LYS A 71 5.70 -2.54 2.04
CA LYS A 71 4.83 -3.64 1.63
C LYS A 71 4.41 -3.46 0.19
N THR A 72 3.73 -4.46 -0.37
CA THR A 72 3.16 -4.33 -1.71
C THR A 72 2.06 -3.27 -1.71
N PRO A 73 1.78 -2.60 -2.85
CA PRO A 73 0.72 -1.60 -2.93
C PRO A 73 -0.62 -2.17 -2.46
N PRO A 74 -1.51 -1.34 -1.89
CA PRO A 74 -2.85 -1.81 -1.48
C PRO A 74 -3.61 -2.39 -2.67
N ALA A 75 -4.41 -3.44 -2.43
CA ALA A 75 -5.19 -4.09 -3.48
C ALA A 75 -6.08 -3.09 -4.24
N ALA A 76 -6.66 -2.13 -3.54
CA ALA A 76 -7.49 -1.10 -4.16
C ALA A 76 -6.69 -0.26 -5.19
N VAL A 77 -5.44 0.08 -4.89
CA VAL A 77 -4.58 0.83 -5.80
C VAL A 77 -4.24 0.01 -7.04
N LEU A 78 -3.90 -1.26 -6.85
CA LEU A 78 -3.62 -2.18 -7.96
C LEU A 78 -4.83 -2.37 -8.86
N LEU A 79 -6.01 -2.52 -8.28
CA LEU A 79 -7.26 -2.65 -9.03
C LEU A 79 -7.59 -1.39 -9.83
N LYS A 80 -7.44 -0.21 -9.23
CA LYS A 80 -7.65 1.06 -9.95
C LYS A 80 -6.68 1.20 -11.12
N LYS A 81 -5.43 0.85 -10.92
CA LYS A 81 -4.42 0.91 -11.98
C LYS A 81 -4.72 -0.06 -13.12
N ALA A 82 -5.13 -1.29 -12.79
CA ALA A 82 -5.49 -2.30 -13.79
C ALA A 82 -6.71 -1.88 -14.63
N CYS A 83 -7.65 -1.16 -14.02
CA CYS A 83 -8.87 -0.68 -14.69
C CYS A 83 -8.72 0.72 -15.29
N GLY A 84 -7.60 1.40 -15.06
CA GLY A 84 -7.39 2.78 -15.52
C GLY A 84 -8.24 3.81 -14.78
N LEU A 85 -8.66 3.52 -13.55
CA LEU A 85 -9.50 4.40 -12.74
C LEU A 85 -8.67 5.27 -11.80
N GLU A 86 -9.09 6.52 -11.64
CA GLU A 86 -8.55 7.40 -10.60
C GLU A 86 -9.31 7.23 -9.28
N THR A 87 -10.63 7.08 -9.37
CA THR A 87 -11.50 6.99 -8.22
C THR A 87 -12.49 5.83 -8.39
N ALA A 88 -12.67 5.06 -7.33
CA ALA A 88 -13.67 3.98 -7.29
C ALA A 88 -15.07 4.55 -7.04
N SER A 89 -16.10 3.70 -7.15
CA SER A 89 -17.48 4.08 -6.93
C SER A 89 -17.73 4.44 -5.46
N GLY A 90 -18.46 5.53 -5.25
CA GLY A 90 -18.98 5.90 -3.92
C GLY A 90 -20.20 5.07 -3.51
N VAL A 91 -20.89 4.43 -4.47
CA VAL A 91 -22.06 3.58 -4.25
C VAL A 91 -21.88 2.27 -5.02
N PRO A 92 -20.97 1.38 -4.58
CA PRO A 92 -20.55 0.22 -5.38
C PRO A 92 -21.63 -0.82 -5.61
N ASN A 93 -22.62 -0.90 -4.76
CA ASN A 93 -23.74 -1.84 -4.93
C ASN A 93 -24.74 -1.41 -6.02
N LYS A 94 -24.75 -0.13 -6.37
CA LYS A 94 -25.66 0.44 -7.38
C LYS A 94 -24.93 0.92 -8.62
N THR A 95 -23.81 1.60 -8.46
CA THR A 95 -23.05 2.20 -9.55
C THR A 95 -21.77 1.42 -9.79
N LYS A 96 -21.68 0.75 -10.95
CA LYS A 96 -20.47 0.04 -11.37
C LYS A 96 -19.65 0.97 -12.27
N VAL A 97 -18.34 1.00 -12.07
CA VAL A 97 -17.46 1.96 -12.75
C VAL A 97 -16.50 1.30 -13.73
N ALA A 98 -16.25 0.01 -13.60
CA ALA A 98 -15.34 -0.72 -14.50
C ALA A 98 -15.55 -2.22 -14.42
N ASN A 99 -14.92 -2.93 -15.35
CA ASN A 99 -14.85 -4.39 -15.36
C ASN A 99 -13.39 -4.83 -15.27
N ILE A 100 -13.16 -5.97 -14.64
CA ILE A 100 -11.84 -6.58 -14.54
C ILE A 100 -11.95 -8.07 -14.86
N THR A 101 -10.97 -8.60 -15.59
CA THR A 101 -10.93 -10.01 -15.92
C THR A 101 -10.31 -10.83 -14.81
N LYS A 102 -10.60 -12.14 -14.78
CA LYS A 102 -9.98 -13.07 -13.83
C LYS A 102 -8.47 -13.11 -13.96
N GLU A 103 -7.94 -12.97 -15.18
CA GLU A 103 -6.49 -12.92 -15.41
C GLU A 103 -5.85 -11.73 -14.74
N GLN A 104 -6.47 -10.56 -14.84
CA GLN A 104 -5.98 -9.35 -14.15
C GLN A 104 -6.03 -9.52 -12.65
N ILE A 105 -7.07 -10.13 -12.10
CA ILE A 105 -7.18 -10.43 -10.67
C ILE A 105 -6.08 -11.42 -10.25
N GLN A 106 -5.79 -12.42 -11.07
CA GLN A 106 -4.72 -13.38 -10.80
C GLN A 106 -3.37 -12.68 -10.71
N GLN A 107 -3.06 -11.78 -11.64
CA GLN A 107 -1.82 -10.99 -11.61
C GLN A 107 -1.70 -10.15 -10.34
N ILE A 108 -2.79 -9.50 -9.93
CA ILE A 108 -2.84 -8.70 -8.70
C ILE A 108 -2.62 -9.60 -7.48
N ALA A 109 -3.29 -10.75 -7.44
CA ALA A 109 -3.16 -11.70 -6.34
C ALA A 109 -1.73 -12.24 -6.22
N GLU A 110 -1.09 -12.59 -7.34
CA GLU A 110 0.30 -13.05 -7.36
C GLU A 110 1.26 -11.98 -6.83
N HIS A 111 1.07 -10.73 -7.25
CA HIS A 111 1.88 -9.61 -6.79
C HIS A 111 1.72 -9.37 -5.28
N LYS A 112 0.52 -9.60 -4.76
CA LYS A 112 0.16 -9.35 -3.37
C LYS A 112 0.42 -10.53 -2.43
N MET A 113 0.67 -11.73 -2.95
CA MET A 113 0.84 -12.96 -2.17
C MET A 113 1.79 -12.84 -0.99
N PRO A 114 2.95 -12.17 -1.09
CA PRO A 114 3.86 -12.03 0.05
C PRO A 114 3.24 -11.36 1.27
N ASP A 115 2.24 -10.49 1.07
CA ASP A 115 1.59 -9.74 2.15
C ASP A 115 0.24 -10.33 2.57
N LEU A 116 -0.25 -11.34 1.86
CA LEU A 116 -1.56 -11.91 2.12
C LEU A 116 -1.49 -13.14 3.01
N ASN A 117 -2.45 -13.27 3.90
CA ASN A 117 -2.67 -14.48 4.67
C ASN A 117 -3.65 -15.39 3.90
N ALA A 118 -3.22 -15.84 2.73
CA ALA A 118 -4.01 -16.70 1.87
C ALA A 118 -3.35 -18.08 1.76
N GLY A 119 -4.15 -19.12 1.86
CA GLY A 119 -3.67 -20.50 1.78
C GLY A 119 -3.36 -20.97 0.36
N SER A 120 -3.84 -20.25 -0.65
CA SER A 120 -3.64 -20.59 -2.07
C SER A 120 -3.81 -19.36 -2.94
N LEU A 121 -3.37 -19.45 -4.20
CA LEU A 121 -3.59 -18.39 -5.18
C LEU A 121 -5.09 -18.12 -5.41
N GLU A 122 -5.89 -19.17 -5.45
CA GLU A 122 -7.35 -19.03 -5.60
C GLU A 122 -7.98 -18.23 -4.45
N ALA A 123 -7.53 -18.48 -3.20
CA ALA A 123 -7.97 -17.73 -2.05
C ALA A 123 -7.56 -16.26 -2.15
N ALA A 124 -6.34 -15.97 -2.60
CA ALA A 124 -5.86 -14.62 -2.84
C ALA A 124 -6.67 -13.90 -3.92
N MET A 125 -7.01 -14.60 -5.00
CA MET A 125 -7.87 -14.06 -6.06
C MET A 125 -9.26 -13.71 -5.53
N SER A 126 -9.82 -14.56 -4.67
CA SER A 126 -11.12 -14.32 -4.04
C SER A 126 -11.10 -13.07 -3.16
N MET A 127 -10.03 -12.87 -2.39
CA MET A 127 -9.85 -11.66 -1.56
C MET A 127 -9.78 -10.40 -2.44
N SER A 128 -9.02 -10.45 -3.53
CA SER A 128 -8.90 -9.32 -4.47
C SER A 128 -10.22 -9.04 -5.19
N ALA A 129 -10.96 -10.08 -5.57
CA ALA A 129 -12.27 -9.94 -6.19
C ALA A 129 -13.28 -9.29 -5.23
N GLY A 130 -13.23 -9.62 -3.95
CA GLY A 130 -14.06 -8.98 -2.92
C GLY A 130 -13.77 -7.49 -2.81
N THR A 131 -12.50 -7.11 -2.81
CA THR A 131 -12.08 -5.70 -2.82
C THR A 131 -12.60 -4.99 -4.08
N ALA A 132 -12.49 -5.62 -5.24
CA ALA A 132 -12.99 -5.07 -6.51
C ALA A 132 -14.49 -4.79 -6.45
N ARG A 133 -15.27 -5.71 -5.92
CA ARG A 133 -16.72 -5.54 -5.76
C ARG A 133 -17.02 -4.36 -4.84
N SER A 134 -16.27 -4.18 -3.76
CA SER A 134 -16.42 -3.05 -2.83
C SER A 134 -16.10 -1.71 -3.48
N MET A 135 -15.38 -1.71 -4.59
CA MET A 135 -15.03 -0.52 -5.36
C MET A 135 -15.98 -0.24 -6.53
N GLY A 136 -16.97 -1.10 -6.76
CA GLY A 136 -17.85 -1.00 -7.92
C GLY A 136 -17.24 -1.54 -9.20
N ILE A 137 -16.28 -2.43 -9.10
CA ILE A 137 -15.64 -3.10 -10.25
C ILE A 137 -16.25 -4.49 -10.39
N VAL A 138 -16.73 -4.80 -11.59
CA VAL A 138 -17.33 -6.09 -11.91
C VAL A 138 -16.26 -7.06 -12.36
N VAL A 139 -16.22 -8.25 -11.75
CA VAL A 139 -15.31 -9.31 -12.16
C VAL A 139 -15.97 -10.11 -13.28
N VAL A 140 -15.32 -10.16 -14.43
CA VAL A 140 -15.79 -10.88 -15.62
C VAL A 140 -14.80 -11.97 -16.02
N ASP A 141 -15.29 -12.94 -16.74
CA ASP A 141 -14.46 -14.05 -17.22
C ASP A 141 -13.62 -13.66 -18.44
#